data_103ccb22652546cb87d9da17eca9ef8a
#
_entry.id   103ccb22652546cb87d9da17eca9ef8a
#
_cell.length_a   1.000
_cell.length_b   1.000
_cell.length_c   1.000
_cell.angle_alpha   90.00
_cell.angle_beta   90.00
_cell.angle_gamma   90.00
#
_symmetry.space_group_name_H-M   'P 1'
#
loop_
_entity.id
_entity.type
_entity.pdbx_description
1 polymer ?
#
loop_
_entity_poly.entity_id
_entity_poly.type
_entity_poly.pdbx_seq_one_letter_code
_entity_poly.pdbx_strand_id
1 'polypeptide(L)'
;IDLNGVGYYLSKHSMADAKYERNFPQVTVGERSAKPTSGDWVSLTLQHGKAPAGASYEYAVLPHTDAASLKTFAKNPAYRVLQQDRNAHIVHSLTDNITSYVLFETPRSLPADGLLQKADTSCLVMVRENNGKLLLTVSQPDLALYRGPSDEAFDKDGKRIERSIYSRPWIDNDSGEIPVTVTLKGLWQVAETPYCKLVSADKKQTVLRFTCRDAASFDVELRK
;
A
#
# COMPACT_ATOMS: atom_id res chain seq x y z
N ILE A 1 16.82 -7.71 14.79
CA ILE A 1 17.29 -6.31 14.63
C ILE A 1 18.55 -6.38 13.78
N ASP A 2 18.64 -5.54 12.78
CA ASP A 2 19.83 -5.40 11.96
C ASP A 2 20.88 -4.43 12.58
N LEU A 3 22.00 -4.24 11.90
CA LEU A 3 23.09 -3.38 12.34
C LEU A 3 22.75 -1.88 12.37
N ASN A 4 21.67 -1.48 11.69
CA ASN A 4 21.20 -0.09 11.66
C ASN A 4 20.13 0.19 12.72
N GLY A 5 19.85 -0.76 13.61
CA GLY A 5 18.82 -0.63 14.64
C GLY A 5 17.40 -0.73 14.09
N VAL A 6 17.21 -1.38 12.95
CA VAL A 6 15.88 -1.67 12.40
C VAL A 6 15.42 -3.04 12.89
N GLY A 7 14.28 -3.07 13.57
CA GLY A 7 13.64 -4.29 14.05
C GLY A 7 12.64 -4.83 13.05
N TYR A 8 12.59 -6.16 12.95
CA TYR A 8 11.62 -6.87 12.12
C TYR A 8 10.77 -7.76 13.02
N TYR A 9 9.48 -7.50 13.05
CA TYR A 9 8.49 -8.32 13.72
C TYR A 9 7.73 -9.14 12.69
N LEU A 10 7.59 -10.43 12.96
CA LEU A 10 6.78 -11.36 12.17
C LEU A 10 5.64 -11.86 13.04
N SER A 11 4.42 -11.85 12.51
CA SER A 11 3.29 -12.38 13.25
C SER A 11 3.45 -13.88 13.51
N LYS A 12 2.76 -14.39 14.52
CA LYS A 12 2.83 -15.81 14.91
C LYS A 12 2.41 -16.80 13.82
N HIS A 13 1.73 -16.33 12.81
CA HIS A 13 1.24 -17.13 11.68
C HIS A 13 2.20 -17.17 10.50
N SER A 14 3.30 -16.41 10.56
CA SER A 14 4.30 -16.37 9.50
C SER A 14 5.42 -17.37 9.80
N MET A 15 5.63 -18.32 8.91
CA MET A 15 6.81 -19.20 8.96
C MET A 15 7.99 -18.46 8.33
N ALA A 16 9.00 -18.19 9.13
CA ALA A 16 10.18 -17.47 8.70
C ALA A 16 11.44 -18.31 8.86
N ASP A 17 12.33 -18.21 7.90
CA ASP A 17 13.67 -18.77 7.94
C ASP A 17 14.68 -17.62 7.88
N ALA A 18 15.57 -17.55 8.89
CA ALA A 18 16.62 -16.57 8.98
C ALA A 18 17.96 -17.21 8.71
N LYS A 19 18.69 -16.74 7.71
CA LYS A 19 19.99 -17.25 7.31
C LYS A 19 21.04 -16.17 7.42
N TYR A 20 22.17 -16.49 8.03
CA TYR A 20 23.36 -15.65 8.06
C TYR A 20 24.48 -16.34 7.25
N GLU A 21 25.03 -15.64 6.29
CA GLU A 21 26.10 -16.15 5.42
C GLU A 21 27.30 -15.19 5.46
N ARG A 22 28.47 -15.73 5.86
CA ARG A 22 29.73 -14.99 5.83
C ARG A 22 30.34 -15.02 4.45
N ASN A 23 30.99 -13.90 4.08
CA ASN A 23 31.69 -13.78 2.81
C ASN A 23 30.81 -14.18 1.59
N PHE A 24 29.51 -13.87 1.66
CA PHE A 24 28.59 -14.17 0.56
C PHE A 24 29.05 -13.42 -0.70
N PRO A 25 29.30 -14.14 -1.81
CA PRO A 25 29.77 -13.51 -3.04
C PRO A 25 28.65 -12.68 -3.67
N GLN A 26 28.97 -11.45 -4.01
CA GLN A 26 28.09 -10.57 -4.77
C GLN A 26 28.64 -10.45 -6.19
N VAL A 27 27.82 -10.83 -7.14
CA VAL A 27 28.14 -10.72 -8.57
C VAL A 27 27.11 -9.80 -9.21
N THR A 28 27.56 -8.68 -9.74
CA THR A 28 26.71 -7.81 -10.55
C THR A 28 26.56 -8.43 -11.93
N VAL A 29 25.35 -8.92 -12.22
CA VAL A 29 25.05 -9.50 -13.54
C VAL A 29 24.90 -8.34 -14.53
N GLY A 30 25.73 -8.33 -15.58
CA GLY A 30 25.60 -7.41 -16.72
C GLY A 30 26.71 -6.37 -16.87
N GLU A 31 27.56 -6.14 -15.87
CA GLU A 31 28.73 -5.27 -16.01
C GLU A 31 30.01 -6.08 -16.26
N ARG A 32 30.58 -5.95 -17.47
CA ARG A 32 31.81 -6.65 -17.84
C ARG A 32 33.04 -6.25 -17.01
N SER A 33 32.97 -5.13 -16.30
CA SER A 33 34.06 -4.58 -15.50
C SER A 33 33.87 -4.69 -13.99
N ALA A 34 32.76 -5.25 -13.53
CA ALA A 34 32.49 -5.39 -12.10
C ALA A 34 33.48 -6.38 -11.46
N LYS A 35 34.22 -5.90 -10.47
CA LYS A 35 35.05 -6.78 -9.63
C LYS A 35 34.14 -7.57 -8.69
N PRO A 36 34.41 -8.87 -8.50
CA PRO A 36 33.69 -9.65 -7.50
C PRO A 36 33.85 -9.00 -6.11
N THR A 37 32.76 -8.85 -5.42
CA THR A 37 32.73 -8.41 -4.03
C THR A 37 32.15 -9.50 -3.15
N SER A 38 32.47 -9.50 -1.89
CA SER A 38 31.84 -10.38 -0.90
C SER A 38 31.59 -9.61 0.39
N GLY A 39 30.62 -10.08 1.14
CA GLY A 39 30.27 -9.48 2.42
C GLY A 39 29.43 -10.41 3.27
N ASP A 40 29.23 -10.05 4.49
CA ASP A 40 28.32 -10.79 5.37
C ASP A 40 26.88 -10.44 5.02
N TRP A 41 26.07 -11.46 4.83
CA TRP A 41 24.70 -11.35 4.38
C TRP A 41 23.72 -11.97 5.37
N VAL A 42 22.65 -11.27 5.65
CA VAL A 42 21.50 -11.79 6.41
C VAL A 42 20.27 -11.77 5.53
N SER A 43 19.64 -12.91 5.40
CA SER A 43 18.34 -13.02 4.73
C SER A 43 17.27 -13.48 5.72
N LEU A 44 16.07 -12.93 5.55
CA LEU A 44 14.87 -13.37 6.24
C LEU A 44 13.83 -13.72 5.19
N THR A 45 13.50 -15.01 5.10
CA THR A 45 12.59 -15.53 4.08
C THR A 45 11.31 -16.02 4.73
N LEU A 46 10.18 -15.57 4.22
CA LEU A 46 8.86 -16.09 4.61
C LEU A 46 8.52 -17.31 3.75
N GLN A 47 8.37 -18.45 4.40
CA GLN A 47 8.13 -19.73 3.72
C GLN A 47 6.63 -19.95 3.49
N HIS A 48 6.21 -20.10 2.25
CA HIS A 48 4.84 -20.42 1.88
C HIS A 48 4.67 -21.84 1.30
N GLY A 49 5.74 -22.65 1.33
CA GLY A 49 5.76 -23.98 0.75
C GLY A 49 5.81 -23.97 -0.78
N LYS A 50 5.55 -25.14 -1.37
CA LYS A 50 5.56 -25.34 -2.82
C LYS A 50 4.16 -25.13 -3.37
N ALA A 51 4.02 -24.27 -4.40
CA ALA A 51 2.75 -23.90 -5.03
C ALA A 51 1.67 -23.44 -4.01
N PRO A 52 1.93 -22.38 -3.23
CA PRO A 52 1.02 -21.95 -2.17
C PRO A 52 -0.31 -21.48 -2.74
N ALA A 53 -1.42 -21.87 -2.07
CA ALA A 53 -2.76 -21.40 -2.38
C ALA A 53 -3.34 -20.71 -1.14
N GLY A 54 -3.71 -19.44 -1.27
CA GLY A 54 -4.28 -18.65 -0.17
C GLY A 54 -3.29 -18.34 0.97
N ALA A 55 -1.98 -18.45 0.70
CA ALA A 55 -0.97 -18.10 1.68
C ALA A 55 -0.93 -16.58 1.90
N SER A 56 -0.72 -16.18 3.15
CA SER A 56 -0.58 -14.79 3.54
C SER A 56 0.58 -14.62 4.53
N TYR A 57 1.06 -13.39 4.66
CA TYR A 57 2.07 -13.05 5.66
C TYR A 57 1.79 -11.66 6.22
N GLU A 58 2.34 -11.44 7.41
CA GLU A 58 2.23 -10.18 8.12
C GLU A 58 3.56 -9.89 8.81
N TYR A 59 4.07 -8.69 8.62
CA TYR A 59 5.27 -8.23 9.32
C TYR A 59 5.19 -6.74 9.59
N ALA A 60 5.98 -6.30 10.58
CA ALA A 60 6.20 -4.88 10.84
C ALA A 60 7.70 -4.57 10.87
N VAL A 61 8.05 -3.39 10.38
CA VAL A 61 9.41 -2.85 10.42
C VAL A 61 9.42 -1.70 11.42
N LEU A 62 10.30 -1.79 12.41
CA LEU A 62 10.44 -0.81 13.46
C LEU A 62 11.81 -0.11 13.32
N PRO A 63 11.86 1.07 12.71
CA PRO A 63 13.10 1.85 12.64
C PRO A 63 13.49 2.36 14.01
N HIS A 64 14.80 2.53 14.23
CA HIS A 64 15.37 3.07 15.49
C HIS A 64 14.87 2.36 16.74
N THR A 65 14.91 1.02 16.75
CA THR A 65 14.45 0.20 17.86
C THR A 65 15.58 -0.60 18.50
N ASP A 66 15.34 -1.05 19.72
CA ASP A 66 16.21 -1.96 20.46
C ASP A 66 15.51 -3.30 20.77
N ALA A 67 16.25 -4.26 21.33
CA ALA A 67 15.74 -5.59 21.62
C ALA A 67 14.60 -5.58 22.66
N ALA A 68 14.61 -4.67 23.62
CA ALA A 68 13.59 -4.56 24.65
C ALA A 68 12.28 -3.99 24.06
N SER A 69 12.40 -2.93 23.29
CA SER A 69 11.28 -2.30 22.57
C SER A 69 10.64 -3.27 21.57
N LEU A 70 11.45 -4.00 20.78
CA LEU A 70 10.95 -5.00 19.86
C LEU A 70 10.22 -6.16 20.56
N LYS A 71 10.74 -6.63 21.71
CA LYS A 71 10.06 -7.65 22.53
C LYS A 71 8.73 -7.14 23.09
N THR A 72 8.66 -5.88 23.50
CA THR A 72 7.44 -5.25 23.99
C THR A 72 6.41 -5.14 22.86
N PHE A 73 6.81 -4.66 21.70
CA PHE A 73 5.97 -4.61 20.51
C PHE A 73 5.44 -5.99 20.11
N ALA A 74 6.30 -7.03 20.12
CA ALA A 74 5.92 -8.38 19.76
C ALA A 74 4.85 -9.00 20.71
N LYS A 75 4.80 -8.57 21.97
CA LYS A 75 3.77 -9.00 22.93
C LYS A 75 2.43 -8.32 22.67
N ASN A 76 2.45 -7.08 22.25
CA ASN A 76 1.26 -6.28 22.01
C ASN A 76 1.52 -5.33 20.83
N PRO A 77 1.39 -5.81 19.58
CA PRO A 77 1.58 -4.98 18.39
C PRO A 77 0.64 -3.78 18.39
N ALA A 78 1.18 -2.61 18.07
CA ALA A 78 0.43 -1.36 18.06
C ALA A 78 -0.47 -1.20 16.82
N TYR A 79 -0.87 -2.29 16.19
CA TYR A 79 -1.76 -2.29 15.03
C TYR A 79 -2.66 -3.53 15.00
N ARG A 80 -3.66 -3.49 14.16
CA ARG A 80 -4.54 -4.62 13.84
C ARG A 80 -4.74 -4.72 12.34
N VAL A 81 -4.66 -5.91 11.80
CA VAL A 81 -5.11 -6.22 10.43
C VAL A 81 -6.60 -6.49 10.50
N LEU A 82 -7.41 -5.63 9.86
CA LEU A 82 -8.87 -5.72 9.85
C LEU A 82 -9.38 -6.55 8.68
N GLN A 83 -8.65 -6.52 7.56
CA GLN A 83 -8.93 -7.32 6.37
C GLN A 83 -7.63 -7.58 5.62
N GLN A 84 -7.47 -8.81 5.12
CA GLN A 84 -6.35 -9.21 4.27
C GLN A 84 -6.84 -10.28 3.32
N ASP A 85 -7.27 -9.85 2.14
CA ASP A 85 -7.71 -10.72 1.07
C ASP A 85 -7.34 -10.13 -0.30
N ARG A 86 -7.76 -10.79 -1.38
CA ARG A 86 -7.49 -10.33 -2.75
C ARG A 86 -8.14 -8.99 -3.11
N ASN A 87 -9.15 -8.55 -2.36
CA ASN A 87 -9.90 -7.34 -2.65
C ASN A 87 -9.34 -6.13 -1.90
N ALA A 88 -8.88 -6.35 -0.64
CA ALA A 88 -8.40 -5.26 0.20
C ALA A 88 -7.39 -5.73 1.25
N HIS A 89 -6.46 -4.83 1.58
CA HIS A 89 -5.69 -4.89 2.83
C HIS A 89 -6.06 -3.67 3.68
N ILE A 90 -6.51 -3.92 4.90
CA ILE A 90 -6.94 -2.87 5.82
C ILE A 90 -6.22 -3.04 7.15
N VAL A 91 -5.51 -2.00 7.55
CA VAL A 91 -4.73 -1.99 8.79
C VAL A 91 -5.12 -0.79 9.64
N HIS A 92 -5.31 -1.01 10.94
CA HIS A 92 -5.59 0.03 11.91
C HIS A 92 -4.40 0.20 12.87
N SER A 93 -3.83 1.42 12.93
CA SER A 93 -2.84 1.83 13.92
C SER A 93 -3.56 2.19 15.21
N LEU A 94 -3.21 1.51 16.31
CA LEU A 94 -3.79 1.76 17.63
C LEU A 94 -3.19 3.02 18.29
N THR A 95 -1.97 3.39 17.92
CA THR A 95 -1.27 4.54 18.49
C THR A 95 -1.82 5.85 17.95
N ASP A 96 -2.04 5.91 16.65
CA ASP A 96 -2.38 7.15 15.96
C ASP A 96 -3.86 7.26 15.57
N ASN A 97 -4.64 6.23 15.88
CA ASN A 97 -6.05 6.10 15.47
C ASN A 97 -6.23 6.32 13.97
N ILE A 98 -5.36 5.66 13.19
CA ILE A 98 -5.36 5.72 11.73
C ILE A 98 -5.81 4.37 11.19
N THR A 99 -6.77 4.38 10.26
CA THR A 99 -7.10 3.21 9.45
C THR A 99 -6.67 3.45 8.02
N SER A 100 -5.82 2.56 7.52
CA SER A 100 -5.33 2.57 6.14
C SER A 100 -6.00 1.47 5.34
N TYR A 101 -6.51 1.83 4.18
CA TYR A 101 -7.20 0.95 3.24
C TYR A 101 -6.42 0.92 1.92
N VAL A 102 -6.00 -0.26 1.52
CA VAL A 102 -5.49 -0.54 0.17
C VAL A 102 -6.56 -1.36 -0.53
N LEU A 103 -7.27 -0.74 -1.45
CA LEU A 103 -8.36 -1.36 -2.19
C LEU A 103 -7.87 -1.73 -3.60
N PHE A 104 -7.68 -3.02 -3.86
CA PHE A 104 -7.19 -3.53 -5.14
C PHE A 104 -8.28 -3.56 -6.21
N GLU A 105 -9.52 -3.78 -5.75
CA GLU A 105 -10.71 -3.75 -6.58
C GLU A 105 -11.82 -3.00 -5.83
N THR A 106 -12.93 -2.73 -6.50
CA THR A 106 -14.12 -2.21 -5.80
C THR A 106 -14.60 -3.28 -4.81
N PRO A 107 -14.37 -3.11 -3.50
CA PRO A 107 -14.67 -4.15 -2.54
C PRO A 107 -16.19 -4.32 -2.39
N ARG A 108 -16.64 -5.57 -2.38
CA ARG A 108 -18.05 -5.91 -2.14
C ARG A 108 -18.46 -5.64 -0.71
N SER A 109 -17.52 -5.74 0.22
CA SER A 109 -17.73 -5.45 1.64
C SER A 109 -16.45 -4.93 2.28
N LEU A 110 -16.59 -3.96 3.16
CA LEU A 110 -15.56 -3.45 4.05
C LEU A 110 -15.98 -3.77 5.50
N PRO A 111 -15.05 -3.71 6.48
CA PRO A 111 -15.39 -3.92 7.88
C PRO A 111 -16.54 -3.01 8.33
N ALA A 112 -17.60 -3.59 8.89
CA ALA A 112 -18.86 -2.89 9.21
C ALA A 112 -18.70 -1.79 10.27
N ASP A 113 -17.70 -1.90 11.14
CA ASP A 113 -17.33 -0.94 12.16
C ASP A 113 -16.41 0.17 11.65
N GLY A 114 -15.85 0.02 10.46
CA GLY A 114 -15.01 1.03 9.82
C GLY A 114 -15.77 2.28 9.39
N LEU A 115 -15.06 3.41 9.35
CA LEU A 115 -15.61 4.69 8.85
C LEU A 115 -15.82 4.66 7.34
N LEU A 116 -14.91 4.09 6.58
CA LEU A 116 -15.07 3.91 5.15
C LEU A 116 -16.03 2.74 4.90
N GLN A 117 -17.14 3.02 4.22
CA GLN A 117 -18.15 2.01 3.88
C GLN A 117 -18.04 1.53 2.44
N LYS A 118 -17.60 2.41 1.54
CA LYS A 118 -17.52 2.11 0.11
C LYS A 118 -16.52 2.99 -0.59
N ALA A 119 -15.88 2.44 -1.62
CA ALA A 119 -15.21 3.19 -2.69
C ALA A 119 -15.71 2.62 -4.04
N ASP A 120 -15.82 3.46 -5.06
CA ASP A 120 -16.33 3.05 -6.38
C ASP A 120 -15.25 2.54 -7.33
N THR A 121 -13.98 2.66 -6.93
CA THR A 121 -12.83 2.18 -7.70
C THR A 121 -11.69 1.75 -6.78
N SER A 122 -10.69 1.06 -7.32
CA SER A 122 -9.43 0.77 -6.62
C SER A 122 -8.76 2.06 -6.20
N CYS A 123 -8.33 2.15 -4.96
CA CYS A 123 -7.71 3.36 -4.42
C CYS A 123 -7.01 3.06 -3.09
N LEU A 124 -6.24 4.04 -2.63
CA LEU A 124 -5.69 4.09 -1.30
C LEU A 124 -6.50 5.12 -0.50
N VAL A 125 -6.94 4.73 0.69
CA VAL A 125 -7.65 5.64 1.59
C VAL A 125 -7.00 5.55 2.96
N MET A 126 -6.77 6.71 3.59
CA MET A 126 -6.33 6.78 4.97
C MET A 126 -7.31 7.66 5.74
N VAL A 127 -7.74 7.17 6.90
CA VAL A 127 -8.67 7.84 7.78
C VAL A 127 -8.01 8.01 9.14
N ARG A 128 -7.81 9.25 9.57
CA ARG A 128 -7.36 9.59 10.93
C ARG A 128 -8.49 10.31 11.66
N GLU A 129 -8.97 9.74 12.74
CA GLU A 129 -9.97 10.37 13.60
C GLU A 129 -9.33 10.92 14.86
N ASN A 130 -9.59 12.20 15.17
CA ASN A 130 -9.12 12.84 16.39
C ASN A 130 -10.11 13.90 16.85
N ASN A 131 -10.68 13.72 18.06
CA ASN A 131 -11.54 14.69 18.75
C ASN A 131 -12.67 15.28 17.88
N GLY A 132 -13.42 14.42 17.16
CA GLY A 132 -14.55 14.84 16.32
C GLY A 132 -14.14 15.46 14.98
N LYS A 133 -12.85 15.48 14.67
CA LYS A 133 -12.29 15.80 13.35
C LYS A 133 -11.83 14.51 12.68
N LEU A 134 -11.95 14.50 11.38
CA LEU A 134 -11.49 13.44 10.52
C LEU A 134 -10.56 14.03 9.47
N LEU A 135 -9.33 13.52 9.41
CA LEU A 135 -8.47 13.74 8.24
C LEU A 135 -8.64 12.55 7.31
N LEU A 136 -9.13 12.80 6.13
CA LEU A 136 -9.31 11.82 5.07
C LEU A 136 -8.29 12.09 3.97
N THR A 137 -7.47 11.08 3.66
CA THR A 137 -6.54 11.10 2.54
C THR A 137 -7.01 10.09 1.51
N VAL A 138 -7.08 10.49 0.25
CA VAL A 138 -7.41 9.60 -0.88
C VAL A 138 -6.35 9.72 -1.95
N SER A 139 -5.91 8.58 -2.49
CA SER A 139 -4.99 8.50 -3.61
C SER A 139 -5.44 7.40 -4.56
N GLN A 140 -5.34 7.67 -5.84
CA GLN A 140 -5.49 6.65 -6.88
C GLN A 140 -4.10 6.41 -7.49
N PRO A 141 -3.51 5.23 -7.26
CA PRO A 141 -2.10 4.98 -7.58
C PRO A 141 -1.82 4.71 -9.06
N ASP A 142 -2.86 4.60 -9.89
CA ASP A 142 -2.67 4.44 -11.33
C ASP A 142 -2.14 5.74 -11.92
N LEU A 143 -0.93 5.72 -12.43
CA LEU A 143 -0.34 6.85 -13.14
C LEU A 143 -0.97 7.09 -14.50
N ALA A 144 -1.96 6.26 -14.89
CA ALA A 144 -2.60 6.29 -16.21
C ALA A 144 -1.57 6.37 -17.36
N LEU A 145 -0.44 5.70 -17.19
CA LEU A 145 0.61 5.68 -18.20
C LEU A 145 0.04 5.19 -19.52
N TYR A 146 0.41 5.85 -20.60
CA TYR A 146 -0.06 5.54 -21.95
C TYR A 146 0.00 4.04 -22.23
N ARG A 147 -1.14 3.45 -22.51
CA ARG A 147 -1.33 2.08 -22.95
C ARG A 147 -1.67 2.10 -24.44
N GLY A 148 -0.69 2.49 -25.27
CA GLY A 148 -0.88 2.46 -26.71
C GLY A 148 -0.70 1.05 -27.29
N PRO A 149 -1.00 0.87 -28.57
CA PRO A 149 -0.79 -0.40 -29.29
C PRO A 149 0.62 -0.95 -29.15
N SER A 150 1.60 -0.08 -28.83
CA SER A 150 2.98 -0.44 -28.60
C SER A 150 3.24 -1.15 -27.27
N ASP A 151 2.30 -1.16 -26.33
CA ASP A 151 2.46 -1.85 -25.03
C ASP A 151 2.23 -3.35 -25.14
N GLU A 152 1.53 -3.79 -26.20
CA GLU A 152 1.30 -5.19 -26.52
C GLU A 152 2.08 -5.57 -27.80
N ALA A 153 3.29 -5.05 -27.95
CA ALA A 153 4.11 -5.41 -29.07
C ALA A 153 4.59 -6.86 -28.96
N PHE A 154 4.31 -7.62 -29.99
CA PHE A 154 4.81 -8.96 -30.18
C PHE A 154 5.85 -8.94 -31.31
N ASP A 155 6.89 -9.76 -31.19
CA ASP A 155 7.82 -9.98 -32.28
C ASP A 155 7.19 -10.81 -33.41
N LYS A 156 7.94 -11.02 -34.49
CA LYS A 156 7.49 -11.81 -35.63
C LYS A 156 7.11 -13.27 -35.28
N ASP A 157 7.60 -13.77 -34.16
CA ASP A 157 7.39 -15.14 -33.69
C ASP A 157 6.25 -15.21 -32.67
N GLY A 158 5.53 -14.08 -32.43
CA GLY A 158 4.40 -13.98 -31.51
C GLY A 158 4.81 -13.92 -30.03
N LYS A 159 6.09 -13.70 -29.75
CA LYS A 159 6.60 -13.54 -28.40
C LYS A 159 6.42 -12.10 -27.94
N ARG A 160 5.86 -11.91 -26.75
CA ARG A 160 5.71 -10.58 -26.14
C ARG A 160 7.05 -9.90 -25.98
N ILE A 161 7.17 -8.69 -26.52
CA ILE A 161 8.34 -7.83 -26.35
C ILE A 161 8.18 -7.08 -25.03
N GLU A 162 9.04 -7.38 -24.05
CA GLU A 162 9.13 -6.56 -22.85
C GLU A 162 9.77 -5.21 -23.20
N ARG A 163 9.04 -4.14 -22.93
CA ARG A 163 9.56 -2.78 -23.06
C ARG A 163 9.89 -2.21 -21.68
N SER A 164 11.09 -1.68 -21.56
CA SER A 164 11.46 -0.91 -20.37
C SER A 164 10.54 0.30 -20.22
N ILE A 165 10.15 0.59 -18.98
CA ILE A 165 9.43 1.81 -18.66
C ILE A 165 10.20 3.07 -19.11
N TYR A 166 11.53 3.00 -19.19
CA TYR A 166 12.38 4.09 -19.67
C TYR A 166 12.33 4.30 -21.20
N SER A 167 11.78 3.36 -21.96
CA SER A 167 11.61 3.49 -23.41
C SER A 167 10.24 4.11 -23.79
N ARG A 168 9.43 4.47 -22.80
CA ARG A 168 8.11 5.06 -23.01
C ARG A 168 8.22 6.58 -23.06
N PRO A 169 7.47 7.24 -23.94
CA PRO A 169 7.40 8.70 -23.96
C PRO A 169 6.59 9.21 -22.76
N TRP A 170 7.24 9.36 -21.62
CA TRP A 170 6.63 9.89 -20.41
C TRP A 170 6.02 11.28 -20.57
N ILE A 171 6.55 12.04 -21.53
CA ILE A 171 6.23 13.44 -21.77
C ILE A 171 4.83 13.60 -22.39
N ASP A 172 4.35 12.57 -23.08
CA ASP A 172 3.07 12.62 -23.81
C ASP A 172 1.90 12.02 -22.98
N ASN A 173 2.17 11.60 -21.75
CA ASN A 173 1.12 11.14 -20.86
C ASN A 173 0.46 12.33 -20.18
N ASP A 174 -0.64 12.75 -20.74
CA ASP A 174 -1.63 13.46 -19.94
C ASP A 174 -2.18 12.42 -18.94
N SER A 175 -1.70 12.47 -17.71
CA SER A 175 -2.27 11.69 -16.62
C SER A 175 -3.68 12.19 -16.41
N GLY A 176 -4.62 11.48 -17.00
CA GLY A 176 -6.02 11.82 -16.92
C GLY A 176 -6.49 11.86 -15.47
N GLU A 177 -7.43 12.75 -15.19
CA GLU A 177 -8.10 12.79 -13.91
C GLU A 177 -8.92 11.52 -13.72
N ILE A 178 -8.70 10.84 -12.59
CA ILE A 178 -9.42 9.63 -12.20
C ILE A 178 -10.37 9.97 -11.06
N PRO A 179 -11.69 9.94 -11.29
CA PRO A 179 -12.65 10.17 -10.23
C PRO A 179 -12.67 9.00 -9.24
N VAL A 180 -12.63 9.32 -7.95
CA VAL A 180 -12.78 8.36 -6.85
C VAL A 180 -13.91 8.83 -5.95
N THR A 181 -14.96 8.02 -5.82
CA THR A 181 -16.07 8.32 -4.91
C THR A 181 -15.95 7.44 -3.67
N VAL A 182 -15.89 8.06 -2.50
CA VAL A 182 -15.85 7.36 -1.22
C VAL A 182 -17.10 7.67 -0.42
N THR A 183 -17.62 6.68 0.30
CA THR A 183 -18.74 6.79 1.23
C THR A 183 -18.24 6.55 2.64
N LEU A 184 -18.45 7.53 3.51
CA LEU A 184 -18.10 7.48 4.92
C LEU A 184 -19.38 7.30 5.76
N LYS A 185 -19.27 6.58 6.86
CA LYS A 185 -20.34 6.40 7.85
C LYS A 185 -20.60 7.71 8.61
N GLY A 186 -21.86 8.10 8.69
CA GLY A 186 -22.33 9.26 9.46
C GLY A 186 -22.29 10.56 8.67
N LEU A 187 -22.78 11.61 9.32
CA LEU A 187 -22.83 12.97 8.78
C LEU A 187 -21.52 13.72 9.07
N TRP A 188 -20.85 14.13 8.03
CA TRP A 188 -19.63 14.92 8.10
C TRP A 188 -19.77 16.22 7.30
N GLN A 189 -19.35 17.32 7.89
CA GLN A 189 -19.18 18.59 7.19
C GLN A 189 -17.82 18.63 6.53
N VAL A 190 -17.76 19.05 5.29
CA VAL A 190 -16.53 19.16 4.52
C VAL A 190 -16.44 20.53 3.89
N ALA A 191 -15.25 21.14 3.95
CA ALA A 191 -14.94 22.28 3.11
C ALA A 191 -14.53 21.75 1.72
N GLU A 192 -15.28 22.16 0.70
CA GLU A 192 -14.93 21.78 -0.67
C GLU A 192 -13.58 22.35 -1.09
N THR A 193 -12.85 21.55 -1.84
CA THR A 193 -11.55 21.90 -2.41
C THR A 193 -11.61 21.70 -3.93
N PRO A 194 -10.62 22.18 -4.69
CA PRO A 194 -10.58 21.93 -6.13
C PRO A 194 -10.63 20.44 -6.52
N TYR A 195 -10.17 19.56 -5.62
CA TYR A 195 -10.06 18.11 -5.86
C TYR A 195 -11.05 17.26 -5.06
N CYS A 196 -11.83 17.84 -4.16
CA CYS A 196 -12.83 17.12 -3.37
C CYS A 196 -14.14 17.88 -3.31
N LYS A 197 -15.23 17.20 -3.70
CA LYS A 197 -16.59 17.75 -3.67
C LYS A 197 -17.52 16.89 -2.86
N LEU A 198 -18.43 17.52 -2.11
CA LEU A 198 -19.53 16.85 -1.45
C LEU A 198 -20.59 16.45 -2.48
N VAL A 199 -20.87 15.15 -2.59
CA VAL A 199 -21.93 14.61 -3.46
C VAL A 199 -23.25 14.57 -2.72
N SER A 200 -23.23 14.02 -1.51
CA SER A 200 -24.42 13.98 -0.63
C SER A 200 -23.98 13.72 0.82
N ALA A 201 -24.83 14.17 1.76
CA ALA A 201 -24.65 13.86 3.17
C ALA A 201 -26.00 13.75 3.87
N ASP A 202 -26.13 12.74 4.73
CA ASP A 202 -27.26 12.56 5.62
C ASP A 202 -26.76 11.98 6.97
N LYS A 203 -27.69 11.68 7.89
CA LYS A 203 -27.35 11.13 9.21
C LYS A 203 -26.65 9.78 9.17
N LYS A 204 -26.74 9.04 8.05
CA LYS A 204 -26.19 7.70 7.90
C LYS A 204 -24.86 7.70 7.19
N GLN A 205 -24.68 8.60 6.21
CA GLN A 205 -23.50 8.59 5.36
C GLN A 205 -23.15 9.96 4.79
N THR A 206 -21.88 10.13 4.45
CA THR A 206 -21.36 11.25 3.68
C THR A 206 -20.64 10.70 2.46
N VAL A 207 -20.98 11.18 1.28
CA VAL A 207 -20.42 10.75 0.00
C VAL A 207 -19.59 11.89 -0.58
N LEU A 208 -18.31 11.60 -0.82
CA LEU A 208 -17.33 12.54 -1.34
C LEU A 208 -16.78 12.03 -2.67
N ARG A 209 -16.57 12.95 -3.61
CA ARG A 209 -15.93 12.66 -4.89
C ARG A 209 -14.62 13.39 -4.99
N PHE A 210 -13.55 12.63 -5.18
CA PHE A 210 -12.21 13.15 -5.42
C PHE A 210 -11.88 13.11 -6.90
N THR A 211 -11.11 14.08 -7.36
CA THR A 211 -10.48 14.10 -8.67
C THR A 211 -9.00 13.82 -8.45
N CYS A 212 -8.62 12.54 -8.58
CA CYS A 212 -7.25 12.06 -8.37
C CYS A 212 -6.47 12.12 -9.67
N ARG A 213 -5.16 12.37 -9.56
CA ARG A 213 -4.22 12.33 -10.70
C ARG A 213 -2.80 12.11 -10.20
N ASP A 214 -1.93 11.62 -11.06
CA ASP A 214 -0.49 11.47 -10.85
C ASP A 214 -0.10 10.65 -9.62
N ALA A 215 -0.96 9.72 -9.17
CA ALA A 215 -0.80 8.99 -7.91
C ALA A 215 -0.60 9.90 -6.68
N ALA A 216 -0.97 11.17 -6.77
CA ALA A 216 -0.88 12.12 -5.67
C ALA A 216 -1.87 11.79 -4.55
N SER A 217 -1.54 12.21 -3.34
CA SER A 217 -2.42 12.13 -2.18
C SER A 217 -3.20 13.43 -2.02
N PHE A 218 -4.50 13.30 -1.79
CA PHE A 218 -5.42 14.43 -1.62
C PHE A 218 -6.04 14.38 -0.23
N ASP A 219 -5.76 15.39 0.58
CA ASP A 219 -6.20 15.47 1.96
C ASP A 219 -7.41 16.39 2.12
N VAL A 220 -8.37 15.97 2.92
CA VAL A 220 -9.50 16.80 3.32
C VAL A 220 -9.83 16.63 4.80
N GLU A 221 -10.03 17.74 5.49
CA GLU A 221 -10.49 17.75 6.88
C GLU A 221 -12.03 17.76 6.91
N LEU A 222 -12.60 16.86 7.70
CA LEU A 222 -14.04 16.77 7.93
C LEU A 222 -14.33 17.01 9.42
N ARG A 223 -15.53 17.52 9.71
CA ARG A 223 -16.01 17.79 11.09
C ARG A 223 -17.40 17.25 11.27
N LYS A 224 -17.70 16.82 12.50
CA LYS A 224 -19.08 16.46 12.91
C LYS A 224 -19.94 17.70 13.11
#